data_ac5104d0a3c39617dc3f467f69279783
#
_entry.id   ac5104d0a3c39617dc3f467f69279783
#
_cell.length_a   1.000
_cell.length_b   1.000
_cell.length_c   1.000
_cell.angle_alpha   90.00
_cell.angle_beta   90.00
_cell.angle_gamma   90.00
#
_symmetry.space_group_name_H-M   'P 1'
#
loop_
_entity.id
_entity.type
_entity.pdbx_description
1 polymer ?
#
loop_
_entity_poly.entity_id
_entity_poly.type
_entity_poly.pdbx_seq_one_letter_code
_entity_poly.pdbx_strand_id
1 'polypeptide(L)'
;MNLDIIDHSASKRIQNIKVKEKELEKLIFPFNKHSIQSLEYKPFSRFSLAKSIDDVFDGNLSKTLNKILKDRNTGVAIIEPDIKNSKFDKDFLVKLSTGLAYLVGLPNFDLMTDKYYARFYVKHSDSSDSYLRKAYRNLDLHT
;
A
#
# COMPACT_ATOMS: atom_id res chain seq x y z
N MET A 1 17.97 -10.35 2.51
CA MET A 1 17.44 -10.15 1.14
C MET A 1 17.62 -8.68 0.77
N ASN A 2 18.20 -8.39 -0.41
CA ASN A 2 18.42 -7.00 -0.82
C ASN A 2 17.15 -6.46 -1.51
N LEU A 3 16.63 -5.34 -1.00
CA LEU A 3 15.59 -4.58 -1.65
C LEU A 3 16.19 -3.78 -2.82
N ASP A 4 15.47 -3.71 -3.92
CA ASP A 4 15.84 -2.90 -5.08
C ASP A 4 15.28 -1.48 -4.87
N ILE A 5 16.18 -0.58 -4.44
CA ILE A 5 15.82 0.81 -4.08
C ILE A 5 16.48 1.73 -5.11
N ILE A 6 15.68 2.57 -5.74
CA ILE A 6 16.12 3.48 -6.79
C ILE A 6 15.60 4.89 -6.50
N ASP A 7 16.45 5.90 -6.68
CA ASP A 7 16.03 7.30 -6.64
C ASP A 7 14.96 7.56 -7.71
N HIS A 8 13.91 8.25 -7.33
CA HIS A 8 12.87 8.65 -8.29
C HIS A 8 13.40 9.75 -9.21
N SER A 9 13.06 9.66 -10.51
CA SER A 9 13.55 10.59 -11.55
C SER A 9 13.23 12.06 -11.27
N ALA A 10 12.11 12.34 -10.63
CA ALA A 10 11.67 13.70 -10.33
C ALA A 10 12.34 14.30 -9.08
N SER A 11 12.79 13.50 -8.14
CA SER A 11 13.39 14.00 -6.89
C SER A 11 14.11 12.90 -6.12
N LYS A 12 15.32 13.17 -5.65
CA LYS A 12 16.07 12.30 -4.74
C LYS A 12 15.41 12.12 -3.36
N ARG A 13 14.45 12.95 -3.04
CA ARG A 13 13.66 12.81 -1.80
C ARG A 13 12.65 11.68 -1.85
N ILE A 14 12.38 11.16 -3.04
CA ILE A 14 11.45 10.07 -3.29
C ILE A 14 12.28 8.82 -3.61
N GLN A 15 12.02 7.73 -2.90
CA GLN A 15 12.69 6.46 -3.10
C GLN A 15 11.70 5.43 -3.65
N ASN A 16 11.99 4.84 -4.79
CA ASN A 16 11.21 3.75 -5.35
C ASN A 16 11.73 2.42 -4.83
N ILE A 17 10.84 1.61 -4.28
CA ILE A 17 11.14 0.26 -3.78
C ILE A 17 10.40 -0.74 -4.67
N LYS A 18 11.15 -1.48 -5.47
CA LYS A 18 10.56 -2.52 -6.32
C LYS A 18 10.36 -3.81 -5.53
N VAL A 19 9.15 -4.32 -5.57
CA VAL A 19 8.77 -5.61 -4.97
C VAL A 19 8.51 -6.60 -6.08
N LYS A 20 9.37 -7.63 -6.16
CA LYS A 20 9.28 -8.63 -7.22
C LYS A 20 8.08 -9.56 -7.02
N GLU A 21 7.51 -10.05 -8.12
CA GLU A 21 6.41 -11.00 -8.11
C GLU A 21 6.64 -12.20 -7.17
N LYS A 22 7.86 -12.75 -7.19
CA LYS A 22 8.27 -13.86 -6.32
C LYS A 22 8.04 -13.61 -4.82
N GLU A 23 8.24 -12.40 -4.36
CA GLU A 23 8.00 -12.00 -2.96
C GLU A 23 6.50 -11.86 -2.69
N LEU A 24 5.77 -11.30 -3.64
CA LEU A 24 4.31 -11.17 -3.55
C LEU A 24 3.62 -12.55 -3.51
N GLU A 25 4.11 -13.52 -4.29
CA GLU A 25 3.57 -14.88 -4.28
C GLU A 25 3.65 -15.54 -2.90
N LYS A 26 4.70 -15.27 -2.13
CA LYS A 26 4.84 -15.78 -0.75
C LYS A 26 3.77 -15.22 0.20
N LEU A 27 3.17 -14.08 -0.14
CA LEU A 27 2.12 -13.45 0.64
C LEU A 27 0.72 -14.03 0.36
N ILE A 28 0.53 -14.75 -0.75
CA ILE A 28 -0.78 -15.29 -1.12
C ILE A 28 -1.34 -16.18 0.00
N PHE A 29 -0.55 -17.14 0.46
CA PHE A 29 -1.00 -18.09 1.48
C PHE A 29 -1.32 -17.42 2.82
N PRO A 30 -0.45 -16.60 3.44
CA PRO A 30 -0.78 -15.92 4.69
C PRO A 30 -1.94 -14.93 4.53
N PHE A 31 -2.08 -14.24 3.40
CA PHE A 31 -3.17 -13.30 3.15
C PHE A 31 -4.53 -14.01 3.00
N ASN A 32 -4.56 -15.21 2.46
CA ASN A 32 -5.79 -16.00 2.32
C ASN A 32 -6.38 -16.47 3.66
N LYS A 33 -5.61 -16.40 4.76
CA LYS A 33 -6.12 -16.64 6.11
C LYS A 33 -7.03 -15.52 6.64
N HIS A 34 -7.04 -14.37 5.99
CA HIS A 34 -7.78 -13.18 6.39
C HIS A 34 -8.79 -12.80 5.30
N SER A 35 -10.06 -12.67 5.65
CA SER A 35 -11.05 -12.07 4.75
C SER A 35 -10.96 -10.55 4.81
N ILE A 36 -11.45 -9.86 3.77
CA ILE A 36 -11.56 -8.39 3.78
C ILE A 36 -12.42 -7.93 4.97
N GLN A 37 -13.51 -8.63 5.25
CA GLN A 37 -14.35 -8.32 6.39
C GLN A 37 -13.59 -8.41 7.73
N SER A 38 -12.66 -9.37 7.87
CA SER A 38 -11.86 -9.49 9.07
C SER A 38 -10.93 -8.30 9.31
N LEU A 39 -10.56 -7.57 8.26
CA LEU A 39 -9.75 -6.35 8.39
C LEU A 39 -10.54 -5.20 9.03
N GLU A 40 -11.86 -5.19 8.89
CA GLU A 40 -12.73 -4.17 9.48
C GLU A 40 -12.95 -4.42 10.97
N TYR A 41 -13.29 -5.66 11.34
CA TYR A 41 -13.77 -6.00 12.67
C TYR A 41 -12.73 -6.64 13.60
N LYS A 42 -11.60 -7.11 13.05
CA LYS A 42 -10.54 -7.78 13.82
C LYS A 42 -9.21 -7.04 13.67
N PRO A 43 -8.88 -6.10 14.54
CA PRO A 43 -7.63 -5.32 14.44
C PRO A 43 -6.37 -6.20 14.28
N PHE A 44 -6.33 -7.35 14.96
CA PHE A 44 -5.23 -8.31 14.85
C PHE A 44 -4.96 -8.80 13.43
N SER A 45 -6.00 -8.88 12.58
CA SER A 45 -5.82 -9.27 11.18
C SER A 45 -4.89 -8.33 10.42
N ARG A 46 -4.96 -7.03 10.68
CA ARG A 46 -4.14 -6.00 10.04
C ARG A 46 -2.67 -6.12 10.46
N PHE A 47 -2.41 -6.33 11.75
CA PHE A 47 -1.05 -6.58 12.25
C PHE A 47 -0.49 -7.91 11.73
N SER A 48 -1.32 -8.94 11.57
CA SER A 48 -0.91 -10.21 10.98
C SER A 48 -0.48 -10.05 9.51
N LEU A 49 -1.18 -9.21 8.73
CA LEU A 49 -0.74 -8.88 7.37
C LEU A 49 0.61 -8.16 7.36
N ALA A 50 0.79 -7.15 8.21
CA ALA A 50 2.05 -6.43 8.35
C ALA A 50 3.20 -7.36 8.73
N LYS A 51 2.96 -8.25 9.72
CA LYS A 51 3.94 -9.25 10.11
C LYS A 51 4.29 -10.19 8.97
N SER A 52 3.30 -10.67 8.21
CA SER A 52 3.55 -11.55 7.05
C SER A 52 4.43 -10.87 6.00
N ILE A 53 4.21 -9.58 5.76
CA ILE A 53 5.07 -8.79 4.86
C ILE A 53 6.49 -8.72 5.44
N ASP A 54 6.62 -8.36 6.71
CA ASP A 54 7.93 -8.20 7.35
C ASP A 54 8.73 -9.52 7.34
N ASP A 55 8.05 -10.64 7.58
CA ASP A 55 8.66 -11.98 7.55
C ASP A 55 9.17 -12.35 6.14
N VAL A 56 8.43 -12.01 5.07
CA VAL A 56 8.86 -12.28 3.69
C VAL A 56 10.13 -11.50 3.33
N PHE A 57 10.32 -10.32 3.93
CA PHE A 57 11.47 -9.46 3.69
C PHE A 57 12.55 -9.53 4.79
N ASP A 58 12.48 -10.48 5.71
CA ASP A 58 13.44 -10.66 6.83
C ASP A 58 13.57 -9.37 7.67
N GLY A 59 12.52 -8.60 7.83
CA GLY A 59 12.52 -7.32 8.55
C GLY A 59 13.21 -6.16 7.81
N ASN A 60 13.69 -6.37 6.58
CA ASN A 60 14.42 -5.33 5.85
C ASN A 60 13.50 -4.27 5.26
N LEU A 61 12.28 -4.64 4.87
CA LEU A 61 11.34 -3.68 4.28
C LEU A 61 10.89 -2.65 5.33
N SER A 62 10.50 -3.09 6.52
CA SER A 62 10.09 -2.19 7.61
C SER A 62 11.22 -1.26 8.04
N LYS A 63 12.45 -1.77 8.18
CA LYS A 63 13.63 -0.96 8.50
C LYS A 63 13.92 0.09 7.44
N THR A 64 13.86 -0.31 6.17
CA THR A 64 14.10 0.59 5.03
C THR A 64 13.05 1.69 4.94
N LEU A 65 11.77 1.32 5.05
CA LEU A 65 10.68 2.31 5.04
C LEU A 65 10.81 3.30 6.20
N ASN A 66 11.06 2.81 7.41
CA ASN A 66 11.27 3.68 8.55
C ASN A 66 12.48 4.63 8.38
N LYS A 67 13.57 4.15 7.78
CA LYS A 67 14.73 4.99 7.47
C LYS A 67 14.37 6.08 6.48
N ILE A 68 13.73 5.74 5.37
CA ILE A 68 13.33 6.70 4.32
C ILE A 68 12.36 7.75 4.88
N LEU A 69 11.34 7.32 5.62
CA LEU A 69 10.29 8.21 6.12
C LEU A 69 10.76 9.15 7.24
N LYS A 70 11.79 8.77 8.00
CA LYS A 70 12.35 9.58 9.09
C LYS A 70 13.51 10.46 8.68
N ASP A 71 14.11 10.24 7.53
CA ASP A 71 15.22 11.04 7.03
C ASP A 71 14.70 12.33 6.38
N ARG A 72 15.25 13.47 6.79
CA ARG A 72 14.91 14.80 6.25
C ARG A 72 15.30 14.96 4.77
N ASN A 73 16.27 14.20 4.29
CA ASN A 73 16.75 14.26 2.90
C ASN A 73 15.89 13.40 1.96
N THR A 74 15.13 12.46 2.50
CA THR A 74 14.16 11.64 1.78
C THR A 74 12.74 11.96 2.28
N GLY A 75 11.95 11.01 2.70
CA GLY A 75 10.65 11.24 3.34
C GLY A 75 9.47 10.66 2.58
N VAL A 76 9.69 10.21 1.34
CA VAL A 76 8.65 9.54 0.52
C VAL A 76 9.19 8.23 -0.01
N ALA A 77 8.44 7.16 0.19
CA ALA A 77 8.67 5.86 -0.40
C ALA A 77 7.52 5.50 -1.34
N ILE A 78 7.84 5.15 -2.58
CA ILE A 78 6.90 4.58 -3.54
C ILE A 78 7.19 3.09 -3.62
N ILE A 79 6.21 2.27 -3.30
CA ILE A 79 6.31 0.82 -3.41
C ILE A 79 5.71 0.40 -4.75
N GLU A 80 6.54 -0.19 -5.59
CA GLU A 80 6.17 -0.68 -6.91
C GLU A 80 6.08 -2.21 -6.92
N PRO A 81 4.89 -2.79 -6.67
CA PRO A 81 4.72 -4.23 -6.75
C PRO A 81 4.66 -4.70 -8.21
N ASP A 82 5.43 -5.72 -8.54
CA ASP A 82 5.38 -6.36 -9.87
C ASP A 82 4.17 -7.31 -9.93
N ILE A 83 3.03 -6.78 -10.37
CA ILE A 83 1.73 -7.45 -10.41
C ILE A 83 1.26 -7.73 -11.85
N LYS A 84 2.17 -8.17 -12.72
CA LYS A 84 1.85 -8.39 -14.14
C LYS A 84 0.85 -9.53 -14.39
N ASN A 85 0.65 -10.41 -13.43
CA ASN A 85 -0.17 -11.59 -13.59
C ASN A 85 -1.52 -11.48 -12.85
N SER A 86 -2.54 -12.15 -13.39
CA SER A 86 -3.90 -12.22 -12.82
C SER A 86 -4.02 -12.95 -11.47
N LYS A 87 -2.90 -13.43 -10.92
CA LYS A 87 -2.84 -14.11 -9.62
C LYS A 87 -3.18 -13.16 -8.44
N PHE A 88 -3.01 -11.86 -8.64
CA PHE A 88 -3.21 -10.85 -7.61
C PHE A 88 -4.54 -10.13 -7.85
N ASP A 89 -5.55 -10.54 -7.15
CA ASP A 89 -6.88 -9.95 -7.24
C ASP A 89 -6.98 -8.64 -6.42
N LYS A 90 -8.15 -8.01 -6.49
CA LYS A 90 -8.43 -6.77 -5.75
C LYS A 90 -8.30 -6.94 -4.24
N ASP A 91 -8.67 -8.09 -3.72
CA ASP A 91 -8.62 -8.39 -2.30
C ASP A 91 -7.19 -8.55 -1.82
N PHE A 92 -6.31 -9.16 -2.63
CA PHE A 92 -4.88 -9.20 -2.36
C PHE A 92 -4.30 -7.79 -2.27
N LEU A 93 -4.64 -6.89 -3.21
CA LEU A 93 -4.14 -5.51 -3.21
C LEU A 93 -4.61 -4.71 -1.99
N VAL A 94 -5.86 -4.89 -1.55
CA VAL A 94 -6.36 -4.29 -0.31
C VAL A 94 -5.58 -4.81 0.90
N LYS A 95 -5.32 -6.10 0.97
CA LYS A 95 -4.54 -6.71 2.05
C LYS A 95 -3.09 -6.21 2.03
N LEU A 96 -2.48 -6.13 0.85
CA LEU A 96 -1.11 -5.62 0.69
C LEU A 96 -1.00 -4.17 1.16
N SER A 97 -1.87 -3.28 0.68
CA SER A 97 -1.86 -1.87 1.08
C SER A 97 -2.13 -1.69 2.57
N THR A 98 -3.08 -2.45 3.13
CA THR A 98 -3.37 -2.44 4.56
C THR A 98 -2.15 -2.91 5.37
N GLY A 99 -1.54 -4.02 4.99
CA GLY A 99 -0.36 -4.55 5.67
C GLY A 99 0.83 -3.60 5.61
N LEU A 100 1.08 -2.96 4.47
CA LEU A 100 2.13 -1.95 4.31
C LEU A 100 1.90 -0.73 5.19
N ALA A 101 0.66 -0.24 5.28
CA ALA A 101 0.33 0.87 6.16
C ALA A 101 0.61 0.53 7.63
N TYR A 102 0.20 -0.66 8.08
CA TYR A 102 0.44 -1.14 9.45
C TYR A 102 1.91 -1.52 9.72
N LEU A 103 2.71 -1.71 8.69
CA LEU A 103 4.14 -1.96 8.82
C LEU A 103 4.90 -0.70 9.26
N VAL A 104 4.43 0.47 8.87
CA VAL A 104 5.10 1.76 9.14
C VAL A 104 4.43 2.59 10.23
N GLY A 105 3.17 2.31 10.57
CA GLY A 105 2.43 3.06 11.57
C GLY A 105 1.01 2.58 11.78
N LEU A 106 0.21 3.39 12.44
CA LEU A 106 -1.22 3.16 12.62
C LEU A 106 -1.99 4.10 11.69
N PRO A 107 -2.67 3.60 10.66
CA PRO A 107 -3.48 4.43 9.78
C PRO A 107 -4.66 5.04 10.54
N ASN A 108 -5.00 6.27 10.18
CA ASN A 108 -6.21 6.88 10.69
C ASN A 108 -7.45 6.20 10.08
N PHE A 109 -8.48 6.11 10.90
CA PHE A 109 -9.79 5.65 10.46
C PHE A 109 -10.46 6.73 9.61
N ASP A 110 -10.96 6.38 8.43
CA ASP A 110 -11.70 7.28 7.58
C ASP A 110 -13.18 7.31 8.00
N LEU A 111 -13.59 8.40 8.62
CA LEU A 111 -14.97 8.59 9.09
C LEU A 111 -16.01 8.63 7.96
N MET A 112 -15.59 8.95 6.73
CA MET A 112 -16.54 9.03 5.60
C MET A 112 -16.89 7.66 5.02
N THR A 113 -15.94 6.73 5.04
CA THR A 113 -16.14 5.39 4.50
C THR A 113 -16.33 4.33 5.58
N ASP A 114 -16.15 4.72 6.85
CA ASP A 114 -16.19 3.84 8.02
C ASP A 114 -15.16 2.70 7.91
N LYS A 115 -13.99 2.98 7.29
CA LYS A 115 -12.95 2.00 6.97
C LYS A 115 -11.55 2.56 7.15
N TYR A 116 -10.55 1.66 7.19
CA TYR A 116 -9.13 2.02 7.17
C TYR A 116 -8.54 2.09 5.77
N TYR A 117 -9.38 1.98 4.74
CA TYR A 117 -9.01 2.13 3.34
C TYR A 117 -10.16 2.71 2.55
N ALA A 118 -9.87 3.47 1.52
CA ALA A 118 -10.84 3.99 0.58
C ALA A 118 -10.65 3.36 -0.80
N ARG A 119 -11.74 2.99 -1.45
CA ARG A 119 -11.74 2.53 -2.85
C ARG A 119 -12.34 3.63 -3.71
N PHE A 120 -11.59 4.07 -4.68
CA PHE A 120 -12.04 5.03 -5.67
C PHE A 120 -12.30 4.31 -6.99
N TYR A 121 -13.44 4.58 -7.59
CA TYR A 121 -13.80 4.07 -8.90
C TYR A 121 -14.04 5.25 -9.84
N VAL A 122 -13.33 5.26 -10.95
CA VAL A 122 -13.66 6.15 -12.05
C VAL A 122 -14.90 5.60 -12.74
N LYS A 123 -16.04 6.25 -12.55
CA LYS A 123 -17.33 5.82 -13.12
C LYS A 123 -17.68 6.53 -14.42
N HIS A 124 -17.16 7.73 -14.62
CA HIS A 124 -17.52 8.58 -15.76
C HIS A 124 -16.28 9.20 -16.37
N SER A 125 -16.28 9.34 -17.68
CA SER A 125 -15.32 10.16 -18.43
C SER A 125 -15.66 11.65 -18.36
N ASP A 126 -16.75 12.02 -17.72
CA ASP A 126 -17.23 13.40 -17.61
C ASP A 126 -16.41 14.16 -16.58
N SER A 127 -15.76 15.23 -17.04
CA SER A 127 -14.99 16.14 -16.20
C SER A 127 -15.85 17.12 -15.39
N SER A 128 -17.18 17.15 -15.66
CA SER A 128 -18.13 18.06 -14.98
C SER A 128 -18.62 17.51 -13.64
N ASP A 129 -18.31 16.24 -13.30
CA ASP A 129 -18.70 15.67 -12.02
C ASP A 129 -18.05 16.47 -10.89
N SER A 130 -18.88 17.12 -10.09
CA SER A 130 -18.44 17.92 -8.93
C SER A 130 -17.77 17.05 -7.84
N TYR A 131 -18.00 15.76 -7.86
CA TYR A 131 -17.34 14.80 -6.97
C TYR A 131 -16.02 14.34 -7.58
N LEU A 132 -14.93 15.03 -7.26
CA LEU A 132 -13.56 14.73 -7.70
C LEU A 132 -13.18 13.26 -7.57
N ARG A 133 -13.76 12.55 -6.61
CA ARG A 133 -13.53 11.11 -6.36
C ARG A 133 -14.08 10.19 -7.45
N LYS A 134 -14.96 10.70 -8.31
CA LYS A 134 -15.59 9.93 -9.41
C LYS A 134 -15.24 10.48 -10.78
N ALA A 135 -14.64 11.65 -10.86
CA ALA A 135 -14.29 12.31 -12.10
C ALA A 135 -12.97 11.77 -12.67
N TYR A 136 -12.91 11.66 -13.99
CA TYR A 136 -11.71 11.30 -14.73
C TYR A 136 -10.83 12.53 -14.94
N ARG A 137 -10.31 13.08 -13.86
CA ARG A 137 -9.37 14.21 -13.91
C ARG A 137 -8.36 14.12 -12.77
N ASN A 138 -7.28 14.84 -12.92
CA ASN A 138 -6.28 14.92 -11.87
C ASN A 138 -6.88 15.58 -10.61
N LEU A 139 -6.52 15.00 -9.47
CA LEU A 139 -6.77 15.62 -8.17
C LEU A 139 -5.61 16.58 -7.88
N ASP A 140 -5.95 17.82 -7.52
CA ASP A 140 -4.96 18.76 -7.02
C ASP A 140 -4.49 18.35 -5.62
N LEU A 141 -3.33 18.86 -5.22
CA LEU A 141 -2.84 18.66 -3.86
C LEU A 141 -3.82 19.29 -2.87
N HIS A 142 -4.25 18.47 -1.91
CA HIS A 142 -5.07 18.92 -0.79
C HIS A 142 -4.20 19.12 0.44
N THR A 143 -4.39 20.22 1.11
CA THR A 143 -3.78 20.53 2.41
C THR A 143 -4.69 20.06 3.55
#